data_a2b21d0ab8d0a1ec7dffbecb3b9a22e6
#
_entry.id   a2b21d0ab8d0a1ec7dffbecb3b9a22e6
#
_cell.length_a   1.000
_cell.length_b   1.000
_cell.length_c   1.000
_cell.angle_alpha   90.00
_cell.angle_beta   90.00
_cell.angle_gamma   90.00
#
_symmetry.space_group_name_H-M   'P 1'
#
loop_
_entity.id
_entity.type
_entity.pdbx_description
1 polymer ?
#
loop_
_entity_poly.entity_id
_entity_poly.type
_entity_poly.pdbx_seq_one_letter_code
_entity_poly.pdbx_strand_id
1 'polypeptide(L)'
;MQLRYGLLFNGQSIVINANFEFPLVDAHADDIDVAKHDHHYVTRHVDAEQVPEGFSLTPLRQILAQLQVEQFERIARALQLLEWKKTHRFCGCCGSPMQPHPNGEMAMACTSCDHHAYPRINPCVIVAIT
;
A
#
# COMPACT_ATOMS: atom_id res chain seq x y z
N MET A 1 -12.50 -14.81 -13.16
CA MET A 1 -11.62 -14.40 -12.06
C MET A 1 -10.49 -13.56 -12.61
N GLN A 2 -10.33 -12.34 -12.15
CA GLN A 2 -9.34 -11.42 -12.68
C GLN A 2 -8.12 -11.37 -11.76
N LEU A 3 -6.95 -11.75 -12.30
CA LEU A 3 -5.70 -11.68 -11.55
C LEU A 3 -5.12 -10.28 -11.66
N ARG A 4 -4.47 -9.83 -10.57
CA ARG A 4 -3.83 -8.52 -10.49
C ARG A 4 -2.41 -8.69 -9.96
N TYR A 5 -1.54 -7.75 -10.31
CA TYR A 5 -0.20 -7.74 -9.72
C TYR A 5 -0.28 -7.30 -8.26
N GLY A 6 0.28 -8.11 -7.38
CA GLY A 6 0.24 -7.85 -5.94
C GLY A 6 1.53 -7.28 -5.42
N LEU A 7 1.48 -6.05 -4.91
CA LEU A 7 2.57 -5.48 -4.13
C LEU A 7 2.32 -5.88 -2.67
N LEU A 8 2.86 -7.03 -2.28
CA LEU A 8 2.60 -7.66 -1.01
C LEU A 8 3.74 -7.34 -0.04
N PHE A 9 3.40 -6.76 1.11
CA PHE A 9 4.38 -6.30 2.08
C PHE A 9 4.27 -7.03 3.40
N ASN A 10 5.42 -7.24 4.02
CA ASN A 10 5.53 -7.65 5.42
C ASN A 10 6.56 -6.74 6.09
N GLY A 11 6.08 -5.73 6.82
CA GLY A 11 6.95 -4.69 7.37
C GLY A 11 7.68 -3.94 6.28
N GLN A 12 9.00 -3.99 6.28
CA GLN A 12 9.86 -3.32 5.29
C GLN A 12 10.33 -4.27 4.18
N SER A 13 9.69 -5.43 4.05
CA SER A 13 10.01 -6.41 3.01
C SER A 13 8.86 -6.53 2.02
N ILE A 14 9.19 -6.79 0.76
CA ILE A 14 8.23 -6.98 -0.32
C ILE A 14 8.38 -8.36 -0.95
N VAL A 15 7.28 -8.91 -1.44
CA VAL A 15 7.26 -10.20 -2.13
C VAL A 15 7.61 -9.98 -3.60
N ILE A 16 8.79 -10.45 -4.00
CA ILE A 16 9.25 -10.39 -5.40
C ILE A 16 10.01 -11.66 -5.75
N ASN A 17 10.23 -11.88 -7.04
CA ASN A 17 11.07 -12.98 -7.52
C ASN A 17 12.49 -12.48 -7.88
N ALA A 18 13.33 -13.38 -8.40
CA ALA A 18 14.71 -13.06 -8.76
C ALA A 18 14.81 -12.00 -9.88
N ASN A 19 13.75 -11.82 -10.67
CA ASN A 19 13.69 -10.85 -11.77
C ASN A 19 13.02 -9.55 -11.34
N PHE A 20 12.76 -9.34 -10.03
CA PHE A 20 12.07 -8.18 -9.46
C PHE A 20 10.64 -8.00 -9.99
N GLU A 21 9.97 -9.11 -10.29
CA GLU A 21 8.58 -9.09 -10.72
C GLU A 21 7.64 -9.32 -9.54
N PHE A 22 6.44 -8.77 -9.64
CA PHE A 22 5.41 -8.94 -8.62
C PHE A 22 4.57 -10.18 -8.92
N PRO A 23 4.08 -10.90 -7.88
CA PRO A 23 3.20 -12.04 -8.10
C PRO A 23 1.82 -11.61 -8.62
N LEU A 24 1.19 -12.50 -9.39
CA LEU A 24 -0.22 -12.34 -9.77
C LEU A 24 -1.07 -12.96 -8.66
N VAL A 25 -2.05 -12.21 -8.18
CA VAL A 25 -2.89 -12.61 -7.05
C VAL A 25 -4.36 -12.36 -7.38
N ASP A 26 -5.23 -13.12 -6.70
CA ASP A 26 -6.67 -12.88 -6.74
C ASP A 26 -7.03 -11.64 -5.93
N ALA A 27 -8.09 -10.96 -6.34
CA ALA A 27 -8.59 -9.82 -5.60
C ALA A 27 -9.03 -10.23 -4.19
N HIS A 28 -8.72 -9.39 -3.21
CA HIS A 28 -9.06 -9.59 -1.81
C HIS A 28 -9.80 -8.35 -1.29
N ALA A 29 -10.68 -8.53 -0.31
CA ALA A 29 -11.49 -7.43 0.23
C ALA A 29 -10.65 -6.29 0.82
N ASP A 30 -9.46 -6.62 1.35
CA ASP A 30 -8.57 -5.64 1.98
C ASP A 30 -7.59 -4.99 1.01
N ASP A 31 -7.67 -5.31 -0.28
CA ASP A 31 -6.74 -4.76 -1.27
C ASP A 31 -6.98 -3.27 -1.48
N ILE A 32 -5.89 -2.53 -1.69
CA ILE A 32 -5.91 -1.14 -2.07
C ILE A 32 -5.36 -1.02 -3.48
N ASP A 33 -6.07 -0.33 -4.37
CA ASP A 33 -5.56 -0.04 -5.70
C ASP A 33 -4.38 0.94 -5.60
N VAL A 34 -3.26 0.58 -6.22
CA VAL A 34 -2.04 1.40 -6.15
C VAL A 34 -2.20 2.71 -6.93
N ALA A 35 -2.93 2.67 -8.04
CA ALA A 35 -3.22 3.86 -8.81
C ALA A 35 -4.73 3.97 -9.06
N LYS A 36 -5.24 5.19 -9.00
CA LYS A 36 -6.68 5.47 -9.08
C LYS A 36 -7.34 4.93 -10.35
N HIS A 37 -6.63 4.94 -11.47
CA HIS A 37 -7.17 4.50 -12.75
C HIS A 37 -6.52 3.23 -13.28
N ASP A 38 -5.70 2.58 -12.48
CA ASP A 38 -5.02 1.35 -12.86
C ASP A 38 -5.37 0.26 -11.84
N HIS A 39 -6.31 -0.60 -12.22
CA HIS A 39 -6.77 -1.69 -11.38
C HIS A 39 -5.90 -2.95 -11.51
N HIS A 40 -4.79 -2.89 -12.27
CA HIS A 40 -3.90 -4.03 -12.45
C HIS A 40 -2.96 -4.27 -11.28
N TYR A 41 -2.76 -3.26 -10.43
CA TYR A 41 -1.86 -3.33 -9.28
C TYR A 41 -2.62 -3.10 -8.00
N VAL A 42 -2.48 -4.03 -7.06
CA VAL A 42 -3.09 -3.91 -5.72
C VAL A 42 -2.01 -4.10 -4.67
N THR A 43 -2.27 -3.63 -3.46
CA THR A 43 -1.34 -3.81 -2.35
C THR A 43 -2.07 -4.26 -1.10
N ARG A 44 -1.40 -5.10 -0.30
CA ARG A 44 -1.90 -5.56 0.99
C ARG A 44 -0.74 -6.08 1.85
N HIS A 45 -0.99 -6.22 3.14
CA HIS A 45 -0.07 -6.93 4.04
C HIS A 45 -0.26 -8.42 3.92
N VAL A 46 0.85 -9.16 4.00
CA VAL A 46 0.84 -10.62 4.00
C VAL A 46 1.73 -11.16 5.10
N ASP A 47 1.42 -12.36 5.57
CA ASP A 47 2.30 -13.11 6.46
C ASP A 47 3.30 -13.91 5.63
N ALA A 48 4.38 -14.37 6.28
CA ALA A 48 5.41 -15.16 5.59
C ALA A 48 4.85 -16.43 4.94
N GLU A 49 3.77 -16.97 5.50
CA GLU A 49 3.11 -18.19 5.00
C GLU A 49 2.29 -17.92 3.72
N GLN A 50 1.99 -16.67 3.43
CA GLN A 50 1.17 -16.29 2.28
C GLN A 50 2.00 -15.92 1.05
N VAL A 51 3.31 -16.12 1.12
CA VAL A 51 4.20 -15.83 -0.01
C VAL A 51 4.03 -16.90 -1.08
N PRO A 52 3.70 -16.52 -2.34
CA PRO A 52 3.53 -17.48 -3.41
C PRO A 52 4.83 -18.23 -3.73
N GLU A 53 4.69 -19.43 -4.28
CA GLU A 53 5.85 -20.22 -4.72
C GLU A 53 6.61 -19.48 -5.82
N GLY A 54 7.92 -19.51 -5.75
CA GLY A 54 8.79 -18.79 -6.68
C GLY A 54 9.07 -17.35 -6.30
N PHE A 55 8.48 -16.88 -5.21
CA PHE A 55 8.68 -15.52 -4.70
C PHE A 55 9.23 -15.57 -3.29
N SER A 56 9.83 -14.48 -2.85
CA SER A 56 10.37 -14.37 -1.50
C SER A 56 10.21 -12.97 -0.94
N LEU A 57 10.17 -12.88 0.39
CA LEU A 57 10.19 -11.60 1.09
C LEU A 57 11.61 -11.05 1.04
N THR A 58 11.77 -9.90 0.40
CA THR A 58 13.08 -9.26 0.23
C THR A 58 13.03 -7.89 0.88
N PRO A 59 13.99 -7.57 1.77
CA PRO A 59 14.06 -6.24 2.37
C PRO A 59 14.19 -5.16 1.29
N LEU A 60 13.39 -4.10 1.40
CA LEU A 60 13.38 -3.02 0.42
C LEU A 60 14.76 -2.36 0.27
N ARG A 61 15.52 -2.24 1.36
CA ARG A 61 16.87 -1.68 1.32
C ARG A 61 17.79 -2.34 0.33
N GLN A 62 17.63 -3.65 0.14
CA GLN A 62 18.53 -4.43 -0.72
C GLN A 62 18.27 -4.22 -2.20
N ILE A 63 17.06 -3.78 -2.55
CA ILE A 63 16.64 -3.73 -3.95
C ILE A 63 16.36 -2.33 -4.48
N LEU A 64 16.25 -1.31 -3.63
CA LEU A 64 15.87 0.04 -4.06
C LEU A 64 16.80 0.61 -5.12
N ALA A 65 18.10 0.34 -5.03
CA ALA A 65 19.06 0.84 -6.00
C ALA A 65 19.04 0.08 -7.34
N GLN A 66 18.40 -1.08 -7.38
CA GLN A 66 18.35 -1.95 -8.55
C GLN A 66 17.03 -1.85 -9.32
N LEU A 67 16.03 -1.18 -8.74
CA LEU A 67 14.72 -1.06 -9.34
C LEU A 67 14.70 0.03 -10.40
N GLN A 68 13.88 -0.17 -11.43
CA GLN A 68 13.55 0.88 -12.37
C GLN A 68 12.68 1.92 -11.70
N VAL A 69 12.71 3.16 -12.20
CA VAL A 69 11.96 4.28 -11.61
C VAL A 69 10.47 3.97 -11.49
N GLU A 70 9.89 3.36 -12.50
CA GLU A 70 8.47 3.01 -12.50
C GLU A 70 8.10 2.02 -11.39
N GLN A 71 8.94 1.00 -11.16
CA GLN A 71 8.74 0.05 -10.08
C GLN A 71 8.92 0.70 -8.71
N PHE A 72 9.93 1.54 -8.59
CA PHE A 72 10.19 2.29 -7.37
C PHE A 72 8.99 3.15 -6.99
N GLU A 73 8.42 3.88 -7.95
CA GLU A 73 7.25 4.73 -7.72
C GLU A 73 6.03 3.91 -7.27
N ARG A 74 5.79 2.75 -7.90
CA ARG A 74 4.69 1.88 -7.51
C ARG A 74 4.86 1.35 -6.09
N ILE A 75 6.06 0.90 -5.75
CA ILE A 75 6.35 0.37 -4.42
C ILE A 75 6.20 1.47 -3.36
N ALA A 76 6.75 2.66 -3.62
CA ALA A 76 6.66 3.77 -2.69
C ALA A 76 5.21 4.18 -2.44
N ARG A 77 4.41 4.30 -3.51
CA ARG A 77 3.00 4.65 -3.40
C ARG A 77 2.22 3.58 -2.66
N ALA A 78 2.45 2.31 -2.97
CA ALA A 78 1.77 1.19 -2.32
C ALA A 78 2.05 1.17 -0.82
N LEU A 79 3.31 1.35 -0.43
CA LEU A 79 3.70 1.36 0.96
C LEU A 79 3.07 2.53 1.72
N GLN A 80 3.03 3.71 1.10
CA GLN A 80 2.39 4.88 1.69
C GLN A 80 0.89 4.67 1.88
N LEU A 81 0.21 4.07 0.92
CA LEU A 81 -1.22 3.79 1.02
C LEU A 81 -1.53 2.77 2.11
N LEU A 82 -0.72 1.73 2.24
CA LEU A 82 -0.88 0.73 3.31
C LEU A 82 -0.69 1.37 4.69
N GLU A 83 0.33 2.20 4.84
CA GLU A 83 0.60 2.87 6.09
C GLU A 83 -0.52 3.86 6.45
N TRP A 84 -1.01 4.61 5.46
CA TRP A 84 -2.14 5.52 5.64
C TRP A 84 -3.39 4.77 6.10
N LYS A 85 -3.74 3.67 5.46
CA LYS A 85 -4.91 2.87 5.84
C LYS A 85 -4.76 2.30 7.24
N LYS A 86 -3.57 1.84 7.58
CA LYS A 86 -3.26 1.29 8.91
C LYS A 86 -3.40 2.33 10.01
N THR A 87 -2.99 3.57 9.75
CA THR A 87 -3.02 4.64 10.76
C THR A 87 -4.36 5.36 10.84
N HIS A 88 -5.26 5.15 9.89
CA HIS A 88 -6.58 5.80 9.84
C HIS A 88 -7.73 4.82 10.06
N ARG A 89 -7.54 3.87 10.96
CA ARG A 89 -8.56 2.88 11.30
C ARG A 89 -9.65 3.43 12.19
N PHE A 90 -9.37 4.49 12.91
CA PHE A 90 -10.30 5.14 13.84
C PHE A 90 -10.41 6.62 13.51
N CYS A 91 -11.60 7.18 13.74
CA CYS A 91 -11.85 8.58 13.44
C CYS A 91 -11.09 9.50 14.40
N GLY A 92 -10.41 10.50 13.86
CA GLY A 92 -9.71 11.50 14.64
C GLY A 92 -10.61 12.49 15.34
N CYS A 93 -11.92 12.52 15.00
CA CYS A 93 -12.90 13.41 15.61
C CYS A 93 -13.69 12.75 16.75
N CYS A 94 -14.20 11.54 16.52
CA CYS A 94 -15.09 10.87 17.47
C CYS A 94 -14.58 9.52 17.97
N GLY A 95 -13.49 9.01 17.42
CA GLY A 95 -12.91 7.72 17.83
C GLY A 95 -13.62 6.48 17.32
N SER A 96 -14.67 6.62 16.53
CA SER A 96 -15.39 5.49 15.96
C SER A 96 -14.58 4.82 14.84
N PRO A 97 -14.85 3.52 14.55
CA PRO A 97 -14.15 2.86 13.45
C PRO A 97 -14.40 3.53 12.10
N MET A 98 -13.39 3.54 11.27
CA MET A 98 -13.49 4.05 9.90
C MET A 98 -13.60 2.89 8.91
N GLN A 99 -14.22 3.15 7.77
CA GLN A 99 -14.43 2.18 6.70
C GLN A 99 -14.04 2.80 5.37
N PRO A 100 -13.78 1.99 4.32
CA PRO A 100 -13.55 2.53 2.99
C PRO A 100 -14.73 3.39 2.54
N HIS A 101 -14.44 4.47 1.81
CA HIS A 101 -15.48 5.40 1.36
C HIS A 101 -16.51 4.68 0.47
N PRO A 102 -17.82 4.85 0.72
CA PRO A 102 -18.84 4.11 -0.02
C PRO A 102 -18.91 4.42 -1.51
N ASN A 103 -18.40 5.59 -1.92
CA ASN A 103 -18.38 5.99 -3.33
C ASN A 103 -17.13 5.49 -4.08
N GLY A 104 -16.31 4.67 -3.47
CA GLY A 104 -15.10 4.16 -4.08
C GLY A 104 -13.94 5.16 -4.13
N GLU A 105 -14.06 6.30 -3.46
CA GLU A 105 -12.96 7.25 -3.37
C GLU A 105 -11.80 6.68 -2.53
N MET A 106 -10.59 7.14 -2.81
CA MET A 106 -9.42 6.80 -2.01
C MET A 106 -9.46 7.58 -0.69
N ALA A 107 -10.36 7.17 0.19
CA ALA A 107 -10.60 7.82 1.48
C ALA A 107 -11.18 6.82 2.47
N MET A 108 -11.00 7.11 3.76
CA MET A 108 -11.68 6.40 4.84
C MET A 108 -12.78 7.28 5.39
N ALA A 109 -13.96 6.70 5.58
CA ALA A 109 -15.12 7.42 6.10
C ALA A 109 -15.47 6.93 7.50
N CYS A 110 -15.84 7.85 8.40
CA CYS A 110 -16.28 7.50 9.74
C CYS A 110 -17.66 6.84 9.69
N THR A 111 -17.87 5.82 10.54
CA THR A 111 -19.17 5.14 10.64
C THR A 111 -20.20 5.91 11.46
N SER A 112 -19.76 6.91 12.23
CA SER A 112 -20.63 7.64 13.17
C SER A 112 -20.77 9.14 12.91
N CYS A 113 -19.78 9.76 12.25
CA CYS A 113 -19.84 11.20 11.90
C CYS A 113 -19.45 11.38 10.43
N ASP A 114 -19.40 12.62 9.97
CA ASP A 114 -19.12 12.91 8.56
C ASP A 114 -17.62 13.10 8.26
N HIS A 115 -16.76 12.71 9.19
CA HIS A 115 -15.32 12.87 8.98
C HIS A 115 -14.79 11.90 7.93
N HIS A 116 -14.04 12.43 6.99
CA HIS A 116 -13.33 11.64 5.97
C HIS A 116 -11.84 11.87 6.07
N ALA A 117 -11.04 10.81 5.90
CA ALA A 117 -9.59 10.90 5.90
C ALA A 117 -9.07 10.51 4.52
N TYR A 118 -8.27 11.39 3.92
CA TYR A 118 -7.64 11.16 2.62
C TYR A 118 -6.15 10.90 2.80
N PRO A 119 -5.48 10.18 1.87
CA PRO A 119 -4.03 10.04 1.91
C PRO A 119 -3.37 11.42 1.87
N ARG A 120 -2.38 11.61 2.72
CA ARG A 120 -1.69 12.90 2.84
C ARG A 120 -0.21 12.76 2.54
N ILE A 121 0.36 13.81 1.95
CA ILE A 121 1.79 13.96 1.82
C ILE A 121 2.21 14.93 2.91
N ASN A 122 3.14 14.51 3.76
CA ASN A 122 3.68 15.35 4.81
C ASN A 122 5.10 15.78 4.40
N PRO A 123 5.24 16.88 3.66
CA PRO A 123 6.56 17.31 3.22
C PRO A 123 7.43 17.71 4.41
N CYS A 124 8.67 17.30 4.35
CA CYS A 124 9.66 17.58 5.39
C CYS A 124 10.89 18.21 4.75
N VAL A 125 11.34 19.34 5.30
CA VAL A 125 12.51 20.04 4.80
C VAL A 125 13.53 20.15 5.93
N ILE A 126 14.77 19.75 5.65
CA ILE A 126 15.88 19.92 6.55
C ILE A 126 16.76 21.02 6.00
N VAL A 127 16.97 22.08 6.77
CA VAL A 127 17.82 23.19 6.38
C VAL A 127 19.03 23.24 7.30
N ALA A 128 20.23 23.18 6.71
CA ALA A 128 21.47 23.37 7.44
C ALA A 128 21.89 24.83 7.34
N ILE A 129 22.03 25.48 8.48
CA ILE A 129 22.50 26.87 8.55
C ILE A 129 23.95 26.85 8.96
N THR A 130 24.80 27.41 8.10
CA THR A 130 26.24 27.52 8.35
C THR A 130 26.65 28.94 8.71
#